data_0fb94b5032bd2cee93c449bed73cb01c
#
_entry.id   0fb94b5032bd2cee93c449bed73cb01c
#
_cell.length_a   1.000
_cell.length_b   1.000
_cell.length_c   1.000
_cell.angle_alpha   90.00
_cell.angle_beta   90.00
_cell.angle_gamma   90.00
#
_symmetry.space_group_name_H-M   'P 1'
#
loop_
_entity.id
_entity.type
_entity.pdbx_description
1 polymer ?
#
loop_
_entity_poly.entity_id
_entity_poly.type
_entity_poly.pdbx_seq_one_letter_code
_entity_poly.pdbx_strand_id
1 'polypeptide(L)'
;GNMAGTKHEDLVPSREPLAGYKEPQSMVFLGLFPLSADEYQDAREAMEKLQLSDSAFTFRPVSSLALGNGFHCGFLGLLHAEVVQERILREFDLTMLATSPSVEYRVTLKTGVDYHKLGFTQNHIVSEANNQITVAIQSATELPDPTYVEKVEEPMMQVAIYSPKRFVGAIMQLAVEKRGEYVDLVY
;
A
#
# COMPACT_ATOMS: atom_id res chain seq x y z
N GLY A 1 -13.45 -21.06 10.09
CA GLY A 1 -14.22 -21.38 11.28
C GLY A 1 -14.14 -22.86 11.59
N ASN A 2 -13.69 -23.24 12.79
CA ASN A 2 -13.69 -24.63 13.23
C ASN A 2 -15.14 -25.15 13.24
N MET A 3 -15.45 -26.05 12.33
CA MET A 3 -16.64 -26.88 12.48
C MET A 3 -16.36 -27.91 13.60
N ALA A 4 -17.03 -27.74 14.73
CA ALA A 4 -16.92 -28.68 15.83
C ALA A 4 -17.35 -30.07 15.34
N GLY A 5 -16.42 -31.04 15.34
CA GLY A 5 -16.65 -32.42 14.98
C GLY A 5 -15.94 -32.95 13.73
N THR A 6 -15.31 -32.11 12.91
CA THR A 6 -14.56 -32.59 11.73
C THR A 6 -13.10 -32.83 12.11
N LYS A 7 -12.59 -34.02 11.91
CA LYS A 7 -11.15 -34.28 12.04
C LYS A 7 -10.40 -33.56 10.92
N HIS A 8 -9.20 -33.05 11.20
CA HIS A 8 -8.38 -32.32 10.25
C HIS A 8 -8.09 -33.11 8.97
N GLU A 9 -8.08 -34.43 9.07
CA GLU A 9 -7.86 -35.39 7.98
C GLU A 9 -9.04 -35.45 6.97
N ASP A 10 -10.24 -34.96 7.37
CA ASP A 10 -11.44 -34.99 6.54
C ASP A 10 -11.63 -33.69 5.74
N LEU A 11 -10.72 -32.69 5.90
CA LEU A 11 -10.80 -31.43 5.19
C LEU A 11 -10.15 -31.56 3.81
N VAL A 12 -10.96 -31.62 2.77
CA VAL A 12 -10.47 -31.55 1.39
C VAL A 12 -10.31 -30.07 1.04
N PRO A 13 -9.09 -29.62 0.64
CA PRO A 13 -8.91 -28.23 0.21
C PRO A 13 -9.84 -27.91 -0.96
N SER A 14 -10.52 -26.77 -0.89
CA SER A 14 -11.29 -26.28 -2.03
C SER A 14 -10.36 -26.04 -3.22
N ARG A 15 -10.66 -26.62 -4.37
CA ARG A 15 -9.88 -26.46 -5.60
C ARG A 15 -10.15 -25.14 -6.30
N GLU A 16 -11.28 -24.51 -5.98
CA GLU A 16 -11.68 -23.24 -6.59
C GLU A 16 -12.00 -22.24 -5.47
N PRO A 17 -11.50 -21.00 -5.58
CA PRO A 17 -11.86 -19.94 -4.65
C PRO A 17 -13.34 -19.58 -4.80
N LEU A 18 -13.96 -19.09 -3.73
CA LEU A 18 -15.34 -18.58 -3.79
C LEU A 18 -15.44 -17.44 -4.80
N ALA A 19 -16.48 -17.46 -5.63
CA ALA A 19 -16.73 -16.42 -6.61
C ALA A 19 -16.89 -15.05 -5.92
N GLY A 20 -16.23 -14.03 -6.46
CA GLY A 20 -16.29 -12.66 -5.94
C GLY A 20 -15.30 -12.32 -4.82
N TYR A 21 -14.46 -13.26 -4.37
CA TYR A 21 -13.35 -12.93 -3.48
C TYR A 21 -12.31 -12.08 -4.24
N LYS A 22 -11.96 -10.94 -3.63
CA LYS A 22 -10.87 -10.08 -4.10
C LYS A 22 -9.88 -9.92 -2.95
N GLU A 23 -8.61 -10.10 -3.24
CA GLU A 23 -7.56 -9.79 -2.27
C GLU A 23 -7.57 -8.28 -1.95
N PRO A 24 -7.49 -7.91 -0.65
CA PRO A 24 -7.34 -6.52 -0.27
C PRO A 24 -6.07 -5.95 -0.90
N GLN A 25 -6.17 -4.78 -1.54
CA GLN A 25 -5.02 -4.10 -2.12
C GLN A 25 -4.58 -2.96 -1.21
N SER A 26 -3.26 -2.83 -1.03
CA SER A 26 -2.68 -1.71 -0.30
C SER A 26 -2.91 -0.40 -1.05
N MET A 27 -3.36 0.62 -0.33
CA MET A 27 -3.67 1.96 -0.86
C MET A 27 -2.71 3.02 -0.35
N VAL A 28 -2.06 2.78 0.79
CA VAL A 28 -1.10 3.69 1.44
C VAL A 28 0.17 2.93 1.72
N PHE A 29 1.29 3.56 1.43
CA PHE A 29 2.61 2.98 1.63
C PHE A 29 3.45 3.87 2.52
N LEU A 30 4.24 3.27 3.39
CA LEU A 30 5.26 3.95 4.17
C LEU A 30 6.43 3.02 4.50
N GLY A 31 7.59 3.61 4.74
CA GLY A 31 8.75 2.89 5.24
C GLY A 31 8.68 2.74 6.76
N LEU A 32 8.95 1.55 7.26
CA LEU A 32 9.14 1.27 8.69
C LEU A 32 10.59 0.85 8.91
N PHE A 33 11.30 1.59 9.76
CA PHE A 33 12.70 1.35 10.05
C PHE A 33 12.86 1.12 11.55
N PRO A 34 13.57 0.04 11.99
CA PRO A 34 13.89 -0.14 13.39
C PRO A 34 14.83 0.99 13.86
N LEU A 35 14.76 1.35 15.14
CA LEU A 35 15.62 2.40 15.71
C LEU A 35 17.09 1.96 15.80
N SER A 36 17.32 0.66 16.00
CA SER A 36 18.66 0.07 16.01
C SER A 36 18.82 -0.95 14.88
N ALA A 37 20.02 -1.00 14.29
CA ALA A 37 20.33 -1.98 13.24
C ALA A 37 20.26 -3.43 13.76
N ASP A 38 20.51 -3.64 15.03
CA ASP A 38 20.47 -4.96 15.69
C ASP A 38 19.03 -5.50 15.77
N GLU A 39 18.03 -4.62 15.82
CA GLU A 39 16.60 -4.98 15.87
C GLU A 39 16.03 -5.39 14.52
N TYR A 40 16.80 -5.27 13.43
CA TYR A 40 16.28 -5.55 12.07
C TYR A 40 15.74 -6.96 11.91
N GLN A 41 16.43 -7.96 12.48
CA GLN A 41 15.99 -9.35 12.36
C GLN A 41 14.72 -9.61 13.17
N ASP A 42 14.61 -9.06 14.36
CA ASP A 42 13.40 -9.15 15.20
C ASP A 42 12.22 -8.43 14.55
N ALA A 43 12.48 -7.26 13.96
CA ALA A 43 11.47 -6.53 13.20
C ALA A 43 10.98 -7.32 11.97
N ARG A 44 11.89 -8.01 11.26
CA ARG A 44 11.51 -8.87 10.14
C ARG A 44 10.59 -10.02 10.59
N GLU A 45 10.94 -10.69 11.68
CA GLU A 45 10.10 -11.76 12.23
C GLU A 45 8.73 -11.24 12.68
N ALA A 46 8.68 -10.05 13.28
CA ALA A 46 7.44 -9.40 13.66
C ALA A 46 6.55 -9.12 12.43
N MET A 47 7.13 -8.59 11.33
CA MET A 47 6.42 -8.35 10.08
C MET A 47 5.86 -9.65 9.48
N GLU A 48 6.65 -10.72 9.44
CA GLU A 48 6.22 -12.03 8.94
C GLU A 48 5.05 -12.60 9.77
N LYS A 49 5.11 -12.49 11.10
CA LYS A 49 4.02 -12.95 12.01
C LYS A 49 2.76 -12.09 11.84
N LEU A 50 2.89 -10.78 11.68
CA LEU A 50 1.76 -9.90 11.44
C LEU A 50 1.06 -10.21 10.11
N GLN A 51 1.82 -10.44 9.05
CA GLN A 51 1.27 -10.79 7.74
C GLN A 51 0.45 -12.08 7.76
N LEU A 52 0.80 -13.07 8.60
CA LEU A 52 0.02 -14.28 8.78
C LEU A 52 -1.38 -14.02 9.39
N SER A 53 -1.51 -12.99 10.21
CA SER A 53 -2.77 -12.62 10.87
C SER A 53 -3.55 -11.53 10.12
N ASP A 54 -2.90 -10.82 9.22
CA ASP A 54 -3.44 -9.68 8.47
C ASP A 54 -3.04 -9.76 7.00
N SER A 55 -3.92 -10.34 6.20
CA SER A 55 -3.70 -10.53 4.76
C SER A 55 -3.67 -9.22 3.95
N ALA A 56 -4.12 -8.11 4.52
CA ALA A 56 -4.09 -6.80 3.88
C ALA A 56 -2.76 -6.05 4.12
N PHE A 57 -1.96 -6.52 5.08
CA PHE A 57 -0.64 -5.99 5.35
C PHE A 57 0.39 -6.63 4.42
N THR A 58 1.13 -5.81 3.69
CA THR A 58 2.21 -6.26 2.82
C THR A 58 3.51 -5.55 3.20
N PHE A 59 4.65 -6.22 3.04
CA PHE A 59 5.94 -5.59 3.25
C PHE A 59 7.01 -6.18 2.34
N ARG A 60 8.04 -5.37 2.08
CA ARG A 60 9.27 -5.79 1.40
C ARG A 60 10.48 -5.12 2.04
N PRO A 61 11.62 -5.81 2.13
CA PRO A 61 12.86 -5.20 2.61
C PRO A 61 13.29 -4.03 1.73
N VAL A 62 13.78 -2.97 2.36
CA VAL A 62 14.40 -1.81 1.70
C VAL A 62 15.61 -1.36 2.48
N SER A 63 16.51 -0.63 1.82
CA SER A 63 17.64 0.01 2.45
C SER A 63 17.66 1.49 2.11
N SER A 64 17.88 2.32 3.12
CA SER A 64 18.02 3.77 3.01
C SER A 64 19.40 4.19 3.47
N LEU A 65 20.05 5.09 2.75
CA LEU A 65 21.34 5.65 3.15
C LEU A 65 21.28 6.40 4.48
N ALA A 66 20.11 7.00 4.79
CA ALA A 66 19.95 7.78 6.00
C ALA A 66 19.41 6.96 7.19
N LEU A 67 18.56 5.95 6.94
CA LEU A 67 17.82 5.21 7.97
C LEU A 67 18.29 3.75 8.11
N GLY A 68 19.21 3.30 7.27
CA GLY A 68 19.67 1.91 7.27
C GLY A 68 18.68 0.95 6.63
N ASN A 69 18.66 -0.29 7.11
CA ASN A 69 17.77 -1.33 6.62
C ASN A 69 16.41 -1.24 7.30
N GLY A 70 15.35 -1.40 6.53
CA GLY A 70 13.97 -1.34 6.99
C GLY A 70 13.02 -2.06 6.04
N PHE A 71 11.76 -1.68 6.08
CA PHE A 71 10.70 -2.32 5.31
C PHE A 71 9.83 -1.26 4.64
N HIS A 72 9.54 -1.46 3.37
CA HIS A 72 8.49 -0.73 2.67
C HIS A 72 7.19 -1.49 2.83
N CYS A 73 6.23 -0.88 3.51
CA CYS A 73 5.00 -1.52 3.96
C CYS A 73 3.79 -0.92 3.24
N GLY A 74 2.85 -1.79 2.86
CA GLY A 74 1.58 -1.41 2.26
C GLY A 74 0.41 -1.68 3.21
N PHE A 75 -0.54 -0.73 3.25
CA PHE A 75 -1.68 -0.70 4.16
C PHE A 75 -2.96 -0.33 3.42
N LEU A 76 -4.12 -0.70 3.96
CA LEU A 76 -5.42 -0.28 3.42
C LEU A 76 -5.67 1.23 3.57
N GLY A 77 -5.04 1.86 4.56
CA GLY A 77 -5.16 3.28 4.86
C GLY A 77 -4.33 3.68 6.07
N LEU A 78 -4.36 4.96 6.45
CA LEU A 78 -3.57 5.49 7.56
C LEU A 78 -3.91 4.84 8.91
N LEU A 79 -5.20 4.66 9.20
CA LEU A 79 -5.63 4.00 10.44
C LEU A 79 -5.10 2.56 10.53
N HIS A 80 -5.11 1.84 9.42
CA HIS A 80 -4.52 0.50 9.36
C HIS A 80 -3.02 0.54 9.67
N ALA A 81 -2.30 1.52 9.12
CA ALA A 81 -0.88 1.71 9.39
C ALA A 81 -0.60 2.00 10.87
N GLU A 82 -1.43 2.85 11.51
CA GLU A 82 -1.33 3.14 12.95
C GLU A 82 -1.57 1.90 13.80
N VAL A 83 -2.61 1.11 13.49
CA VAL A 83 -2.92 -0.13 14.20
C VAL A 83 -1.78 -1.13 14.08
N VAL A 84 -1.19 -1.31 12.88
CA VAL A 84 -0.06 -2.23 12.68
C VAL A 84 1.17 -1.75 13.47
N GLN A 85 1.48 -0.46 13.46
CA GLN A 85 2.59 0.08 14.24
C GLN A 85 2.38 -0.14 15.76
N GLU A 86 1.16 0.09 16.25
CA GLU A 86 0.82 -0.16 17.66
C GLU A 86 0.93 -1.64 18.01
N ARG A 87 0.54 -2.55 17.12
CA ARG A 87 0.72 -3.99 17.29
C ARG A 87 2.20 -4.38 17.34
N ILE A 88 3.04 -3.81 16.47
CA ILE A 88 4.50 -4.04 16.50
C ILE A 88 5.07 -3.65 17.86
N LEU A 89 4.69 -2.49 18.37
CA LEU A 89 5.14 -2.05 19.68
C LEU A 89 4.64 -2.94 20.81
N ARG A 90 3.35 -3.30 20.84
CA ARG A 90 2.75 -4.05 21.95
C ARG A 90 3.08 -5.54 21.96
N GLU A 91 3.09 -6.16 20.78
CA GLU A 91 3.25 -7.62 20.66
C GLU A 91 4.72 -8.04 20.61
N PHE A 92 5.59 -7.16 20.13
CA PHE A 92 7.00 -7.49 19.89
C PHE A 92 7.99 -6.56 20.62
N ASP A 93 7.49 -5.55 21.34
CA ASP A 93 8.30 -4.54 22.04
C ASP A 93 9.31 -3.80 21.12
N LEU A 94 8.92 -3.60 19.87
CA LEU A 94 9.75 -2.95 18.85
C LEU A 94 9.19 -1.56 18.51
N THR A 95 10.06 -0.55 18.59
CA THR A 95 9.74 0.81 18.16
C THR A 95 10.24 1.03 16.74
N MET A 96 9.34 1.38 15.83
CA MET A 96 9.65 1.62 14.42
C MET A 96 9.55 3.10 14.08
N LEU A 97 10.53 3.62 13.34
CA LEU A 97 10.45 4.93 12.72
C LEU A 97 9.63 4.80 11.41
N ALA A 98 8.52 5.53 11.33
CA ALA A 98 7.71 5.59 10.13
C ALA A 98 8.08 6.79 9.26
N THR A 99 8.20 6.57 7.94
CA THR A 99 8.33 7.67 6.97
C THR A 99 6.99 8.33 6.69
N SER A 100 7.00 9.45 5.97
CA SER A 100 5.76 10.03 5.46
C SER A 100 5.03 9.04 4.55
N PRO A 101 3.69 8.95 4.67
CA PRO A 101 2.90 8.06 3.84
C PRO A 101 2.90 8.51 2.38
N SER A 102 2.88 7.55 1.47
CA SER A 102 2.74 7.74 0.03
C SER A 102 1.61 6.88 -0.53
N VAL A 103 1.24 7.14 -1.77
CA VAL A 103 0.29 6.33 -2.55
C VAL A 103 1.02 5.74 -3.75
N GLU A 104 0.42 4.76 -4.39
CA GLU A 104 0.95 4.22 -5.65
C GLU A 104 0.65 5.19 -6.79
N TYR A 105 1.68 5.60 -7.51
CA TYR A 105 1.56 6.36 -8.76
C TYR A 105 1.79 5.45 -9.95
N ARG A 106 1.13 5.73 -11.05
CA ARG A 106 1.37 5.08 -12.34
C ARG A 106 2.14 6.02 -13.25
N VAL A 107 3.29 5.57 -13.70
CA VAL A 107 4.16 6.34 -14.58
C VAL A 107 4.22 5.67 -15.93
N THR A 108 3.70 6.33 -16.96
CA THR A 108 3.83 5.89 -18.34
C THR A 108 5.13 6.43 -18.92
N LEU A 109 5.97 5.51 -19.37
CA LEU A 109 7.25 5.85 -19.98
C LEU A 109 7.08 6.20 -21.46
N LYS A 110 7.94 7.06 -21.97
CA LYS A 110 7.99 7.38 -23.40
C LYS A 110 8.33 6.14 -24.22
N THR A 111 7.84 6.10 -25.44
CA THR A 111 8.08 5.01 -26.38
C THR A 111 9.58 4.74 -26.57
N GLY A 112 9.97 3.45 -26.46
CA GLY A 112 11.36 3.02 -26.67
C GLY A 112 12.27 3.17 -25.46
N VAL A 113 11.76 3.60 -24.31
CA VAL A 113 12.54 3.65 -23.07
C VAL A 113 12.67 2.23 -22.49
N ASP A 114 13.90 1.85 -22.19
CA ASP A 114 14.20 0.59 -21.51
C ASP A 114 14.03 0.77 -19.99
N TYR A 115 12.95 0.23 -19.45
CA TYR A 115 12.60 0.34 -18.04
C TYR A 115 13.62 -0.35 -17.12
N HIS A 116 14.34 -1.37 -17.60
CA HIS A 116 15.38 -2.03 -16.81
C HIS A 116 16.54 -1.07 -16.47
N LYS A 117 16.89 -0.16 -17.41
CA LYS A 117 17.92 0.86 -17.15
C LYS A 117 17.51 1.90 -16.12
N LEU A 118 16.21 2.04 -15.88
CA LEU A 118 15.65 2.90 -14.84
C LEU A 118 15.50 2.19 -13.49
N GLY A 119 15.92 0.92 -13.39
CA GLY A 119 15.84 0.12 -12.14
C GLY A 119 14.51 -0.60 -11.94
N PHE A 120 13.60 -0.54 -12.92
CA PHE A 120 12.33 -1.26 -12.82
C PHE A 120 12.50 -2.74 -13.24
N THR A 121 11.68 -3.58 -12.62
CA THR A 121 11.56 -5.00 -12.92
C THR A 121 10.15 -5.31 -13.44
N GLN A 122 9.94 -6.53 -13.91
CA GLN A 122 8.62 -6.99 -14.39
C GLN A 122 7.50 -6.77 -13.36
N ASN A 123 7.83 -6.84 -12.06
CA ASN A 123 6.85 -6.64 -10.97
C ASN A 123 6.34 -5.19 -10.86
N HIS A 124 7.04 -4.22 -11.43
CA HIS A 124 6.59 -2.82 -11.46
C HIS A 124 5.67 -2.54 -12.65
N ILE A 125 5.59 -3.44 -13.64
CA ILE A 125 4.79 -3.21 -14.85
C ILE A 125 3.32 -3.43 -14.54
N VAL A 126 2.51 -2.39 -14.78
CA VAL A 126 1.05 -2.41 -14.66
C VAL A 126 0.40 -2.70 -16.00
N SER A 127 0.91 -2.11 -17.06
CA SER A 127 0.42 -2.36 -18.41
C SER A 127 1.48 -2.11 -19.48
N GLU A 128 1.33 -2.84 -20.57
CA GLU A 128 2.07 -2.64 -21.83
C GLU A 128 1.05 -2.42 -22.94
N ALA A 129 1.00 -1.23 -23.50
CA ALA A 129 0.07 -0.90 -24.58
C ALA A 129 0.72 0.10 -25.56
N ASN A 130 0.46 -0.06 -26.86
CA ASN A 130 0.96 0.86 -27.90
C ASN A 130 2.48 1.08 -27.87
N ASN A 131 3.25 0.06 -27.53
CA ASN A 131 4.70 0.15 -27.35
C ASN A 131 5.15 1.12 -26.23
N GLN A 132 4.26 1.40 -25.28
CA GLN A 132 4.52 2.16 -24.06
C GLN A 132 4.34 1.27 -22.85
N ILE A 133 5.18 1.47 -21.85
CA ILE A 133 5.17 0.72 -20.59
C ILE A 133 4.71 1.66 -19.47
N THR A 134 3.74 1.21 -18.71
CA THR A 134 3.30 1.90 -17.48
C THR A 134 3.79 1.10 -16.27
N VAL A 135 4.55 1.76 -15.41
CA VAL A 135 5.07 1.19 -14.17
C VAL A 135 4.37 1.78 -12.96
N ALA A 136 4.19 0.97 -11.91
CA ALA A 136 3.74 1.43 -10.61
C ALA A 136 4.96 1.82 -9.75
N ILE A 137 4.89 2.98 -9.13
CA ILE A 137 5.86 3.45 -8.14
C ILE A 137 5.16 3.74 -6.82
N GLN A 138 5.79 3.43 -5.71
CA GLN A 138 5.22 3.56 -4.36
C GLN A 138 5.99 4.55 -3.49
N SER A 139 7.07 5.11 -4.04
CA SER A 139 7.90 6.11 -3.38
C SER A 139 8.33 7.19 -4.37
N ALA A 140 8.43 8.43 -3.91
CA ALA A 140 8.95 9.53 -4.73
C ALA A 140 10.40 9.29 -5.19
N THR A 141 11.16 8.47 -4.47
CA THR A 141 12.54 8.10 -4.85
C THR A 141 12.63 7.17 -6.07
N GLU A 142 11.52 6.51 -6.41
CA GLU A 142 11.40 5.64 -7.58
C GLU A 142 11.00 6.40 -8.85
N LEU A 143 10.68 7.71 -8.73
CA LEU A 143 10.26 8.51 -9.89
C LEU A 143 11.44 8.69 -10.84
N PRO A 144 11.31 8.26 -12.12
CA PRO A 144 12.36 8.41 -13.11
C PRO A 144 12.54 9.89 -13.49
N ASP A 145 13.68 10.20 -14.12
CA ASP A 145 13.91 11.53 -14.68
C ASP A 145 12.77 11.91 -15.64
N PRO A 146 12.25 13.14 -15.55
CA PRO A 146 11.14 13.63 -16.38
C PRO A 146 11.36 13.48 -17.90
N THR A 147 12.61 13.38 -18.35
CA THR A 147 12.93 13.15 -19.76
C THR A 147 12.43 11.83 -20.30
N TYR A 148 12.27 10.81 -19.43
CA TYR A 148 11.77 9.48 -19.78
C TYR A 148 10.27 9.30 -19.55
N VAL A 149 9.62 10.26 -18.88
CA VAL A 149 8.22 10.18 -18.47
C VAL A 149 7.32 10.86 -19.51
N GLU A 150 6.27 10.16 -19.93
CA GLU A 150 5.20 10.70 -20.76
C GLU A 150 4.06 11.23 -19.89
N LYS A 151 3.63 10.44 -18.88
CA LYS A 151 2.48 10.73 -18.03
C LYS A 151 2.66 10.16 -16.64
N VAL A 152 2.18 10.90 -15.64
CA VAL A 152 2.05 10.42 -14.25
C VAL A 152 0.59 10.46 -13.86
N GLU A 153 0.10 9.39 -13.27
CA GLU A 153 -1.28 9.25 -12.78
C GLU A 153 -1.27 8.93 -11.29
N GLU A 154 -2.13 9.60 -10.53
CA GLU A 154 -2.36 9.32 -9.12
C GLU A 154 -3.69 8.59 -8.93
N PRO A 155 -3.85 7.75 -7.88
CA PRO A 155 -5.11 7.08 -7.61
C PRO A 155 -6.16 8.09 -7.14
N MET A 156 -7.35 7.99 -7.71
CA MET A 156 -8.51 8.75 -7.27
C MET A 156 -9.53 7.80 -6.66
N MET A 157 -10.16 8.22 -5.56
CA MET A 157 -11.19 7.45 -4.87
C MET A 157 -12.51 8.19 -4.90
N GLN A 158 -13.59 7.46 -5.18
CA GLN A 158 -14.94 7.97 -5.01
C GLN A 158 -15.37 7.80 -3.55
N VAL A 159 -15.71 8.90 -2.89
CA VAL A 159 -16.08 8.91 -1.47
C VAL A 159 -17.53 9.33 -1.33
N ALA A 160 -18.31 8.55 -0.56
CA ALA A 160 -19.66 8.92 -0.16
C ALA A 160 -19.66 9.30 1.33
N ILE A 161 -20.10 10.53 1.65
CA ILE A 161 -20.11 11.03 3.02
C ILE A 161 -21.57 11.27 3.44
N TYR A 162 -22.01 10.52 4.44
CA TYR A 162 -23.34 10.70 5.05
C TYR A 162 -23.22 11.63 6.26
N SER A 163 -23.91 12.76 6.22
CA SER A 163 -23.78 13.80 7.24
C SER A 163 -25.08 14.60 7.42
N PRO A 164 -25.36 15.10 8.66
CA PRO A 164 -26.41 16.08 8.87
C PRO A 164 -26.18 17.35 8.05
N LYS A 165 -27.27 17.98 7.58
CA LYS A 165 -27.24 19.18 6.71
C LYS A 165 -26.35 20.31 7.23
N ARG A 166 -26.30 20.51 8.54
CA ARG A 166 -25.47 21.57 9.18
C ARG A 166 -23.96 21.45 8.90
N PHE A 167 -23.47 20.27 8.53
CA PHE A 167 -22.03 20.03 8.27
C PHE A 167 -21.66 20.04 6.79
N VAL A 168 -22.64 20.08 5.88
CA VAL A 168 -22.39 20.00 4.43
C VAL A 168 -21.40 21.09 3.98
N GLY A 169 -21.58 22.34 4.44
CA GLY A 169 -20.68 23.44 4.06
C GLY A 169 -19.22 23.19 4.48
N ALA A 170 -19.01 22.72 5.72
CA ALA A 170 -17.67 22.41 6.22
C ALA A 170 -17.03 21.22 5.47
N ILE A 171 -17.83 20.20 5.13
CA ILE A 171 -17.36 19.04 4.35
C ILE A 171 -16.98 19.47 2.93
N MET A 172 -17.79 20.30 2.29
CA MET A 172 -17.49 20.84 0.95
C MET A 172 -16.18 21.65 0.96
N GLN A 173 -16.00 22.53 1.95
CA GLN A 173 -14.77 23.30 2.11
C GLN A 173 -13.56 22.36 2.28
N LEU A 174 -13.66 21.37 3.18
CA LEU A 174 -12.60 20.40 3.40
C LEU A 174 -12.26 19.60 2.13
N ALA A 175 -13.27 19.19 1.35
CA ALA A 175 -13.08 18.49 0.10
C ALA A 175 -12.27 19.36 -0.90
N VAL A 176 -12.62 20.63 -1.06
CA VAL A 176 -11.88 21.56 -1.93
C VAL A 176 -10.44 21.77 -1.43
N GLU A 177 -10.22 21.96 -0.14
CA GLU A 177 -8.88 22.10 0.46
C GLU A 177 -8.01 20.85 0.20
N LYS A 178 -8.63 19.67 0.14
CA LYS A 178 -7.95 18.38 -0.17
C LYS A 178 -7.94 18.04 -1.65
N ARG A 179 -8.24 19.00 -2.55
CA ARG A 179 -8.31 18.81 -4.00
C ARG A 179 -9.34 17.78 -4.46
N GLY A 180 -10.40 17.61 -3.67
CA GLY A 180 -11.53 16.75 -4.03
C GLY A 180 -12.42 17.40 -5.08
N GLU A 181 -12.95 16.58 -5.97
CA GLU A 181 -13.94 16.99 -6.97
C GLU A 181 -15.34 16.64 -6.47
N TYR A 182 -16.22 17.64 -6.52
CA TYR A 182 -17.62 17.44 -6.17
C TYR A 182 -18.35 16.68 -7.28
N VAL A 183 -19.03 15.60 -6.93
CA VAL A 183 -19.79 14.79 -7.88
C VAL A 183 -21.29 15.05 -7.74
N ASP A 184 -21.88 14.84 -6.56
CA ASP A 184 -23.32 14.99 -6.32
C ASP A 184 -23.64 15.20 -4.84
N LEU A 185 -24.83 15.76 -4.56
CA LEU A 185 -25.41 15.94 -3.23
C LEU A 185 -26.87 15.50 -3.21
N VAL A 186 -27.15 14.44 -2.48
CA VAL A 186 -28.50 13.91 -2.29
C VAL A 186 -29.01 14.27 -0.88
N TYR A 187 -30.26 14.78 -0.77
CA TYR A 187 -30.89 15.18 0.49
C TYR A 187 -31.83 14.10 1.04
#